data_fcd2b042300e7448af5caeb39b97c526
#
_entry.id   fcd2b042300e7448af5caeb39b97c526
#
_cell.length_a   1.000
_cell.length_b   1.000
_cell.length_c   1.000
_cell.angle_alpha   90.00
_cell.angle_beta   90.00
_cell.angle_gamma   90.00
#
_symmetry.space_group_name_H-M   'P 1'
#
loop_
_entity.id
_entity.type
_entity.pdbx_description
1 polymer ?
#
loop_
_entity_poly.entity_id
_entity_poly.type
_entity_poly.pdbx_seq_one_letter_code
_entity_poly.pdbx_strand_id
1 'polypeptide(L)'
;MKEQNLANHSQIVPAFHFGILIPVLVLIGFSALSFYRHYSAGLGLMLPSIALLGSVMLFLVAFFARGFALKAQDRAIRAEENLRYFAITGKLLDSNLSLGQIIALRFAPNNEFVDLAHTAVEKNLSPKEIKQAIKTGKEITTEYSFKIFVLIFGATNYLASIFTCSGCL
;
A
#
# COMPACT_ATOMS: atom_id res chain seq x y z
N MET A 1 -5.69 -14.88 14.53
CA MET A 1 -6.02 -14.01 13.41
C MET A 1 -6.66 -12.75 13.98
N LYS A 2 -6.22 -11.55 13.60
CA LYS A 2 -6.81 -10.31 14.13
C LYS A 2 -7.97 -9.93 13.21
N GLU A 3 -9.19 -9.94 13.76
CA GLU A 3 -10.38 -9.42 13.08
C GLU A 3 -10.14 -7.94 12.69
N GLN A 4 -10.38 -7.62 11.41
CA GLN A 4 -10.33 -6.23 10.95
C GLN A 4 -11.66 -5.55 11.33
N ASN A 5 -11.65 -4.84 12.45
CA ASN A 5 -12.73 -3.97 12.90
C ASN A 5 -12.60 -2.56 12.29
N LEU A 6 -13.72 -1.84 12.23
CA LEU A 6 -13.81 -0.41 11.82
C LEU A 6 -12.75 0.49 12.47
N ALA A 7 -12.29 0.16 13.68
CA ALA A 7 -11.26 0.89 14.41
C ALA A 7 -9.83 0.66 13.89
N ASN A 8 -9.58 -0.40 13.12
CA ASN A 8 -8.24 -0.81 12.66
C ASN A 8 -8.05 -0.60 11.15
N HIS A 9 -8.74 0.38 10.57
CA HIS A 9 -8.86 0.58 9.13
C HIS A 9 -7.65 1.24 8.47
N SER A 10 -6.80 1.96 9.21
CA SER A 10 -5.59 2.54 8.65
C SER A 10 -4.46 1.50 8.65
N GLN A 11 -4.28 0.82 7.53
CA GLN A 11 -3.13 -0.07 7.35
C GLN A 11 -1.86 0.77 7.17
N ILE A 12 -1.19 1.04 8.28
CA ILE A 12 0.21 1.46 8.24
C ILE A 12 1.00 0.24 7.77
N VAL A 13 1.63 0.33 6.60
CA VAL A 13 2.58 -0.67 6.11
C VAL A 13 3.94 -0.35 6.75
N PRO A 14 4.35 -1.06 7.85
CA PRO A 14 5.52 -0.69 8.62
C PRO A 14 6.79 -0.67 7.77
N ALA A 15 6.94 -1.64 6.87
CA ALA A 15 8.07 -1.74 5.96
C ALA A 15 8.24 -0.51 5.07
N PHE A 16 7.16 0.08 4.58
CA PHE A 16 7.22 1.28 3.75
C PHE A 16 7.53 2.54 4.59
N HIS A 17 6.82 2.74 5.70
CA HIS A 17 6.96 3.96 6.50
C HIS A 17 8.30 4.00 7.24
N PHE A 18 8.68 2.91 7.89
CA PHE A 18 9.92 2.84 8.66
C PHE A 18 11.14 2.45 7.81
N GLY A 19 10.95 1.59 6.80
CA GLY A 19 12.04 1.08 5.98
C GLY A 19 12.43 2.00 4.81
N ILE A 20 11.52 2.81 4.30
CA ILE A 20 11.77 3.67 3.14
C ILE A 20 11.58 5.15 3.48
N LEU A 21 10.39 5.54 3.97
CA LEU A 21 10.03 6.95 4.11
C LEU A 21 10.92 7.67 5.13
N ILE A 22 11.11 7.11 6.33
CA ILE A 22 11.94 7.74 7.36
C ILE A 22 13.41 7.86 6.93
N PRO A 23 14.10 6.79 6.43
CA PRO A 23 15.47 6.92 5.95
C PRO A 23 15.66 7.94 4.83
N VAL A 24 14.71 8.04 3.90
CA VAL A 24 14.76 9.03 2.82
C VAL A 24 14.61 10.46 3.36
N LEU A 25 13.71 10.70 4.32
CA LEU A 25 13.58 12.01 4.97
C LEU A 25 14.85 12.41 5.73
N VAL A 26 15.45 11.46 6.44
CA VAL A 26 16.73 11.66 7.13
C VAL A 26 17.84 11.99 6.13
N LEU A 27 17.89 11.28 4.99
CA LEU A 27 18.86 11.54 3.93
C LEU A 27 18.71 12.93 3.34
N ILE A 28 17.48 13.40 3.10
CA ILE A 28 17.20 14.77 2.64
C ILE A 28 17.72 15.79 3.67
N GLY A 29 17.45 15.56 4.97
CA GLY A 29 17.92 16.46 6.04
C GLY A 29 19.45 16.57 6.08
N PHE A 30 20.17 15.45 6.02
CA PHE A 30 21.63 15.44 5.99
C PHE A 30 22.20 16.07 4.71
N SER A 31 21.59 15.81 3.57
CA SER A 31 22.01 16.41 2.28
C SER A 31 21.82 17.93 2.29
N ALA A 32 20.69 18.41 2.81
CA ALA A 32 20.41 19.84 2.93
C ALA A 32 21.40 20.52 3.90
N LEU A 33 21.68 19.88 5.04
CA LEU A 33 22.67 20.40 6.01
C LEU A 33 24.08 20.42 5.41
N SER A 34 24.47 19.39 4.67
CA SER A 34 25.77 19.34 3.96
C SER A 34 25.86 20.46 2.92
N PHE A 35 24.81 20.65 2.14
CA PHE A 35 24.75 21.75 1.16
C PHE A 35 24.92 23.12 1.83
N TYR A 36 24.18 23.39 2.91
CA TYR A 36 24.28 24.63 3.65
C TYR A 36 25.69 24.88 4.21
N ARG A 37 26.32 23.85 4.80
CA ARG A 37 27.69 23.94 5.34
C ARG A 37 28.73 24.26 4.27
N HIS A 38 28.65 23.62 3.11
CA HIS A 38 29.58 23.90 1.99
C HIS A 38 29.35 25.29 1.42
N TYR A 39 28.09 25.71 1.32
CA TYR A 39 27.74 27.07 0.89
C TYR A 39 28.33 28.14 1.82
N SER A 40 28.11 28.00 3.12
CA SER A 40 28.61 28.96 4.13
C SER A 40 30.13 28.99 4.25
N ALA A 41 30.81 27.89 3.97
CA ALA A 41 32.26 27.78 4.00
C ALA A 41 32.97 28.19 2.68
N GLY A 42 32.20 28.56 1.64
CA GLY A 42 32.75 28.85 0.33
C GLY A 42 33.39 27.67 -0.40
N LEU A 43 33.00 26.44 -0.03
CA LEU A 43 33.52 25.18 -0.59
C LEU A 43 32.77 24.81 -1.88
N GLY A 44 33.31 23.84 -2.62
CA GLY A 44 32.67 23.32 -3.83
C GLY A 44 31.29 22.75 -3.59
N LEU A 45 30.28 23.19 -4.34
CA LEU A 45 28.87 22.83 -4.17
C LEU A 45 28.44 21.65 -5.02
N MET A 46 29.27 21.14 -5.93
CA MET A 46 28.87 20.11 -6.90
C MET A 46 28.40 18.82 -6.18
N LEU A 47 29.19 18.30 -5.27
CA LEU A 47 28.88 17.05 -4.58
C LEU A 47 27.64 17.13 -3.67
N PRO A 48 27.51 18.15 -2.78
CA PRO A 48 26.33 18.29 -1.95
C PRO A 48 25.05 18.60 -2.76
N SER A 49 25.15 19.28 -3.91
CA SER A 49 24.01 19.50 -4.81
C SER A 49 23.52 18.19 -5.43
N ILE A 50 24.41 17.33 -5.89
CA ILE A 50 24.07 16.00 -6.42
C ILE A 50 23.42 15.15 -5.34
N ALA A 51 23.96 15.16 -4.12
CA ALA A 51 23.40 14.41 -3.00
C ALA A 51 21.99 14.88 -2.63
N LEU A 52 21.76 16.20 -2.60
CA LEU A 52 20.45 16.77 -2.31
C LEU A 52 19.45 16.44 -3.42
N LEU A 53 19.82 16.63 -4.68
CA LEU A 53 18.97 16.30 -5.82
C LEU A 53 18.62 14.81 -5.83
N GLY A 54 19.62 13.93 -5.63
CA GLY A 54 19.41 12.49 -5.57
C GLY A 54 18.46 12.06 -4.46
N SER A 55 18.57 12.64 -3.26
CA SER A 55 17.70 12.33 -2.14
C SER A 55 16.25 12.78 -2.39
N VAL A 56 16.04 13.94 -3.01
CA VAL A 56 14.71 14.41 -3.42
C VAL A 56 14.11 13.50 -4.50
N MET A 57 14.90 13.09 -5.48
CA MET A 57 14.46 12.17 -6.53
C MET A 57 14.06 10.80 -5.95
N LEU A 58 14.81 10.27 -4.97
CA LEU A 58 14.45 9.04 -4.27
C LEU A 58 13.09 9.16 -3.53
N PHE A 59 12.86 10.30 -2.89
CA PHE A 59 11.57 10.58 -2.25
C PHE A 59 10.42 10.57 -3.27
N LEU A 60 10.58 11.26 -4.40
CA LEU A 60 9.58 11.31 -5.46
C LEU A 60 9.31 9.92 -6.05
N VAL A 61 10.34 9.14 -6.32
CA VAL A 61 10.19 7.75 -6.81
C VAL A 61 9.40 6.91 -5.82
N ALA A 62 9.74 6.95 -4.52
CA ALA A 62 9.00 6.21 -3.50
C ALA A 62 7.53 6.65 -3.41
N PHE A 63 7.27 7.95 -3.49
CA PHE A 63 5.92 8.52 -3.45
C PHE A 63 5.08 8.08 -4.65
N PHE A 64 5.60 8.20 -5.87
CA PHE A 64 4.89 7.78 -7.08
C PHE A 64 4.72 6.27 -7.17
N ALA A 65 5.74 5.49 -6.81
CA ALA A 65 5.65 4.03 -6.78
C ALA A 65 4.52 3.57 -5.84
N ARG A 66 4.40 4.19 -4.66
CA ARG A 66 3.29 3.92 -3.73
C ARG A 66 1.94 4.29 -4.33
N GLY A 67 1.84 5.44 -4.99
CA GLY A 67 0.61 5.89 -5.64
C GLY A 67 0.16 4.94 -6.77
N PHE A 68 1.08 4.47 -7.59
CA PHE A 68 0.78 3.50 -8.65
C PHE A 68 0.36 2.13 -8.09
N ALA A 69 1.03 1.66 -7.04
CA ALA A 69 0.66 0.41 -6.38
C ALA A 69 -0.78 0.46 -5.82
N LEU A 70 -1.17 1.56 -5.18
CA LEU A 70 -2.53 1.76 -4.68
C LEU A 70 -3.56 1.77 -5.82
N LYS A 71 -3.29 2.49 -6.92
CA LYS A 71 -4.19 2.50 -8.10
C LYS A 71 -4.34 1.12 -8.75
N ALA A 72 -3.27 0.33 -8.80
CA ALA A 72 -3.32 -1.04 -9.30
C ALA A 72 -4.17 -1.93 -8.38
N GLN A 73 -4.00 -1.79 -7.07
CA GLN A 73 -4.80 -2.50 -6.06
C GLN A 73 -6.29 -2.16 -6.18
N ASP A 74 -6.63 -0.89 -6.38
CA ASP A 74 -8.01 -0.43 -6.55
C ASP A 74 -8.69 -1.08 -7.76
N ARG A 75 -7.97 -1.20 -8.88
CA ARG A 75 -8.47 -1.89 -10.08
C ARG A 75 -8.65 -3.38 -9.84
N ALA A 76 -7.71 -4.03 -9.14
CA ALA A 76 -7.80 -5.44 -8.80
C ALA A 76 -9.03 -5.71 -7.92
N ILE A 77 -9.25 -4.92 -6.87
CA ILE A 77 -10.41 -5.05 -5.99
C ILE A 77 -11.73 -4.93 -6.78
N ARG A 78 -11.83 -3.95 -7.68
CA ARG A 78 -13.02 -3.80 -8.52
C ARG A 78 -13.25 -5.02 -9.42
N ALA A 79 -12.20 -5.56 -10.02
CA ALA A 79 -12.31 -6.75 -10.87
C ALA A 79 -12.69 -8.00 -10.05
N GLU A 80 -12.11 -8.18 -8.87
CA GLU A 80 -12.44 -9.29 -7.96
C GLU A 80 -13.90 -9.26 -7.51
N GLU A 81 -14.41 -8.10 -7.08
CA GLU A 81 -15.79 -8.00 -6.60
C GLU A 81 -16.80 -8.05 -7.76
N ASN A 82 -16.47 -7.56 -8.94
CA ASN A 82 -17.27 -7.77 -10.14
C ASN A 82 -17.37 -9.26 -10.51
N LEU A 83 -16.26 -9.99 -10.49
CA LEU A 83 -16.25 -11.42 -10.76
C LEU A 83 -17.05 -12.19 -9.70
N ARG A 84 -16.90 -11.81 -8.43
CA ARG A 84 -17.66 -12.39 -7.31
C ARG A 84 -19.17 -12.19 -7.49
N TYR A 85 -19.59 -10.98 -7.84
CA TYR A 85 -21.00 -10.68 -8.08
C TYR A 85 -21.54 -11.44 -9.28
N PHE A 86 -20.76 -11.52 -10.36
CA PHE A 86 -21.09 -12.30 -11.55
C PHE A 86 -21.24 -13.79 -11.26
N ALA A 87 -20.34 -14.36 -10.44
CA ALA A 87 -20.42 -15.77 -10.07
C ALA A 87 -21.67 -16.11 -9.25
N ILE A 88 -22.24 -15.15 -8.50
CA ILE A 88 -23.43 -15.35 -7.67
C ILE A 88 -24.72 -15.07 -8.48
N THR A 89 -24.72 -14.03 -9.29
CA THR A 89 -25.98 -13.50 -9.93
C THR A 89 -26.04 -13.68 -11.43
N GLY A 90 -24.93 -14.02 -12.09
CA GLY A 90 -24.81 -14.02 -13.56
C GLY A 90 -24.76 -12.63 -14.18
N LYS A 91 -24.70 -11.55 -13.39
CA LYS A 91 -24.69 -10.16 -13.84
C LYS A 91 -23.47 -9.44 -13.29
N LEU A 92 -23.02 -8.37 -13.97
CA LEU A 92 -21.97 -7.50 -13.43
C LEU A 92 -22.52 -6.54 -12.38
N LEU A 93 -21.65 -6.08 -11.51
CA LEU A 93 -21.92 -5.07 -10.49
C LEU A 93 -22.36 -3.76 -11.18
N ASP A 94 -23.26 -3.02 -10.55
CA ASP A 94 -23.74 -1.75 -11.10
C ASP A 94 -22.58 -0.74 -11.25
N SER A 95 -22.54 -0.08 -12.40
CA SER A 95 -21.52 0.92 -12.75
C SER A 95 -21.61 2.19 -11.89
N ASN A 96 -22.77 2.45 -11.28
CA ASN A 96 -22.98 3.60 -10.38
C ASN A 96 -22.29 3.45 -9.03
N LEU A 97 -21.84 2.24 -8.67
CA LEU A 97 -21.10 2.03 -7.43
C LEU A 97 -19.71 2.67 -7.49
N SER A 98 -19.44 3.56 -6.57
CA SER A 98 -18.12 4.15 -6.38
C SER A 98 -17.11 3.10 -5.86
N LEU A 99 -15.83 3.33 -6.12
CA LEU A 99 -14.77 2.44 -5.62
C LEU A 99 -14.81 2.25 -4.09
N GLY A 100 -15.10 3.33 -3.35
CA GLY A 100 -15.23 3.27 -1.89
C GLY A 100 -16.35 2.37 -1.41
N GLN A 101 -17.49 2.37 -2.12
CA GLN A 101 -18.62 1.46 -1.83
C GLN A 101 -18.25 0.00 -2.16
N ILE A 102 -17.58 -0.25 -3.29
CA ILE A 102 -17.09 -1.60 -3.65
C ILE A 102 -16.11 -2.14 -2.61
N ILE A 103 -15.17 -1.31 -2.14
CA ILE A 103 -14.25 -1.68 -1.06
C ILE A 103 -15.00 -1.98 0.25
N ALA A 104 -16.08 -1.23 0.54
CA ALA A 104 -16.89 -1.52 1.72
C ALA A 104 -17.67 -2.83 1.57
N LEU A 105 -18.22 -3.11 0.40
CA LEU A 105 -18.95 -4.35 0.08
C LEU A 105 -18.07 -5.60 0.15
N ARG A 106 -16.74 -5.49 -0.04
CA ARG A 106 -15.80 -6.59 0.10
C ARG A 106 -15.85 -7.27 1.47
N PHE A 107 -16.22 -6.54 2.51
CA PHE A 107 -16.35 -7.07 3.88
C PHE A 107 -17.63 -7.86 4.11
N ALA A 108 -18.62 -7.77 3.21
CA ALA A 108 -19.86 -8.50 3.31
C ALA A 108 -19.66 -9.98 2.91
N PRO A 109 -20.25 -10.95 3.63
CA PRO A 109 -20.28 -12.35 3.23
C PRO A 109 -21.20 -12.55 2.01
N ASN A 110 -21.07 -13.69 1.33
CA ASN A 110 -21.79 -13.95 0.07
C ASN A 110 -23.31 -13.88 0.19
N ASN A 111 -23.86 -14.25 1.32
CA ASN A 111 -25.29 -14.24 1.61
C ASN A 111 -25.88 -12.82 1.77
N GLU A 112 -25.09 -11.85 2.18
CA GLU A 112 -25.52 -10.44 2.36
C GLU A 112 -25.07 -9.53 1.21
N PHE A 113 -24.08 -9.99 0.42
CA PHE A 113 -23.39 -9.17 -0.56
C PHE A 113 -24.31 -8.62 -1.65
N VAL A 114 -25.19 -9.46 -2.21
CA VAL A 114 -26.08 -9.08 -3.32
C VAL A 114 -27.11 -8.07 -2.86
N ASP A 115 -27.79 -8.33 -1.76
CA ASP A 115 -28.84 -7.45 -1.21
C ASP A 115 -28.25 -6.10 -0.76
N LEU A 116 -27.05 -6.17 -0.16
CA LEU A 116 -26.36 -4.96 0.28
C LEU A 116 -25.86 -4.13 -0.91
N ALA A 117 -25.43 -4.75 -2.02
CA ALA A 117 -25.04 -4.07 -3.23
C ALA A 117 -26.24 -3.34 -3.87
N HIS A 118 -27.41 -3.98 -3.95
CA HIS A 118 -28.64 -3.35 -4.42
C HIS A 118 -29.06 -2.17 -3.53
N THR A 119 -29.08 -2.38 -2.22
CA THR A 119 -29.44 -1.32 -1.27
C THR A 119 -28.46 -0.14 -1.33
N ALA A 120 -27.16 -0.41 -1.57
CA ALA A 120 -26.14 0.63 -1.68
C ALA A 120 -26.35 1.51 -2.91
N VAL A 121 -26.83 0.94 -4.03
CA VAL A 121 -27.17 1.69 -5.25
C VAL A 121 -28.46 2.48 -5.05
N GLU A 122 -29.54 1.85 -4.58
CA GLU A 122 -30.85 2.46 -4.42
C GLU A 122 -30.85 3.64 -3.44
N LYS A 123 -30.17 3.48 -2.31
CA LYS A 123 -30.12 4.48 -1.23
C LYS A 123 -28.87 5.37 -1.28
N ASN A 124 -28.00 5.16 -2.27
CA ASN A 124 -26.72 5.86 -2.39
C ASN A 124 -25.93 5.88 -1.06
N LEU A 125 -25.81 4.70 -0.42
CA LEU A 125 -25.18 4.56 0.90
C LEU A 125 -23.71 4.95 0.86
N SER A 126 -23.25 5.66 1.87
CA SER A 126 -21.83 5.93 2.06
C SER A 126 -21.06 4.64 2.40
N PRO A 127 -19.74 4.58 2.15
CA PRO A 127 -18.91 3.41 2.52
C PRO A 127 -18.98 3.07 4.01
N LYS A 128 -19.22 4.05 4.89
CA LYS A 128 -19.40 3.85 6.32
C LYS A 128 -20.72 3.16 6.66
N GLU A 129 -21.81 3.60 6.04
CA GLU A 129 -23.13 3.00 6.23
C GLU A 129 -23.18 1.57 5.72
N ILE A 130 -22.53 1.28 4.57
CA ILE A 130 -22.40 -0.09 4.05
C ILE A 130 -21.71 -0.98 5.07
N LYS A 131 -20.57 -0.53 5.65
CA LYS A 131 -19.87 -1.29 6.67
C LYS A 131 -20.67 -1.52 7.95
N GLN A 132 -21.49 -0.55 8.34
CA GLN A 132 -22.38 -0.68 9.51
C GLN A 132 -23.56 -1.62 9.25
N ALA A 133 -24.00 -1.74 8.00
CA ALA A 133 -25.10 -2.62 7.60
C ALA A 133 -24.68 -4.09 7.52
N ILE A 134 -23.39 -4.41 7.50
CA ILE A 134 -22.86 -5.78 7.50
C ILE A 134 -23.11 -6.40 8.89
N LYS A 135 -23.85 -7.49 8.93
CA LYS A 135 -24.16 -8.21 10.17
C LYS A 135 -23.09 -9.24 10.54
N THR A 136 -22.64 -10.00 9.55
CA THR A 136 -21.60 -11.02 9.69
C THR A 136 -20.38 -10.63 8.86
N GLY A 137 -19.31 -10.10 9.50
CA GLY A 137 -18.11 -9.67 8.80
C GLY A 137 -17.35 -10.87 8.17
N LYS A 138 -16.82 -10.66 6.94
CA LYS A 138 -15.93 -11.62 6.29
C LYS A 138 -14.48 -11.32 6.70
N GLU A 139 -13.75 -12.34 7.16
CA GLU A 139 -12.32 -12.24 7.37
C GLU A 139 -11.59 -12.05 6.03
N ILE A 140 -10.87 -10.94 5.88
CA ILE A 140 -10.00 -10.70 4.73
C ILE A 140 -8.58 -11.04 5.14
N THR A 141 -8.07 -12.15 4.63
CA THR A 141 -6.69 -12.60 4.87
C THR A 141 -5.71 -11.74 4.07
N THR A 142 -4.97 -10.88 4.77
CA THR A 142 -3.83 -10.10 4.22
C THR A 142 -2.52 -10.90 4.19
N GLU A 143 -2.60 -12.21 4.06
CA GLU A 143 -1.46 -13.13 4.23
C GLU A 143 -0.37 -13.00 3.14
N TYR A 144 -0.73 -12.50 1.96
CA TYR A 144 0.17 -12.46 0.83
C TYR A 144 1.28 -11.38 0.94
N SER A 145 1.00 -10.24 1.55
CA SER A 145 1.96 -9.12 1.59
C SER A 145 3.15 -9.40 2.52
N PHE A 146 2.93 -10.16 3.59
CA PHE A 146 3.99 -10.51 4.54
C PHE A 146 4.89 -11.65 4.02
N LYS A 147 4.32 -12.63 3.32
CA LYS A 147 5.11 -13.74 2.72
C LYS A 147 6.06 -13.25 1.63
N ILE A 148 5.63 -12.32 0.78
CA ILE A 148 6.48 -11.72 -0.26
C ILE A 148 7.62 -10.92 0.38
N PHE A 149 7.36 -10.17 1.45
CA PHE A 149 8.40 -9.42 2.17
C PHE A 149 9.45 -10.33 2.80
N VAL A 150 9.03 -11.43 3.44
CA VAL A 150 9.92 -12.43 4.03
C VAL A 150 10.75 -13.15 2.96
N LEU A 151 10.17 -13.43 1.78
CA LEU A 151 10.87 -14.04 0.65
C LEU A 151 11.94 -13.11 0.07
N ILE A 152 11.65 -11.83 -0.10
CA ILE A 152 12.61 -10.83 -0.61
C ILE A 152 13.74 -10.57 0.40
N PHE A 153 13.40 -10.40 1.68
CA PHE A 153 14.41 -10.19 2.73
C PHE A 153 15.18 -11.46 3.09
N GLY A 154 14.56 -12.63 3.01
CA GLY A 154 15.24 -13.91 3.18
C GLY A 154 16.25 -14.20 2.05
N ALA A 155 15.93 -13.80 0.82
CA ALA A 155 16.84 -13.92 -0.32
C ALA A 155 18.07 -12.99 -0.19
N THR A 156 17.95 -11.81 0.40
CA THR A 156 19.08 -10.91 0.64
C THR A 156 20.07 -11.45 1.68
N ASN A 157 19.58 -12.16 2.71
CA ASN A 157 20.45 -12.85 3.67
C ASN A 157 21.18 -14.04 3.04
N TYR A 158 20.56 -14.70 2.04
CA TYR A 158 21.23 -15.79 1.31
C TYR A 158 22.35 -15.26 0.39
N LEU A 159 22.17 -14.11 -0.24
CA LEU A 159 23.20 -13.45 -1.06
C LEU A 159 24.36 -12.91 -0.19
N ALA A 160 24.07 -12.37 0.99
CA ALA A 160 25.13 -11.94 1.93
C ALA A 160 25.99 -13.11 2.40
N SER A 161 25.42 -14.30 2.62
CA SER A 161 26.14 -15.52 3.00
C SER A 161 27.05 -16.06 1.88
N ILE A 162 26.69 -15.87 0.61
CA ILE A 162 27.53 -16.26 -0.53
C ILE A 162 28.73 -15.32 -0.68
N PHE A 163 28.54 -14.01 -0.40
CA PHE A 163 29.65 -13.04 -0.49
C PHE A 163 30.66 -13.14 0.65
N THR A 164 30.27 -13.66 1.81
CA THR A 164 31.20 -13.89 2.94
C THR A 164 32.00 -15.19 2.82
N CYS A 165 31.59 -16.12 1.96
CA CYS A 165 32.31 -17.39 1.73
C CYS A 165 33.32 -17.33 0.58
N SER A 166 33.49 -16.20 -0.14
CA SER A 166 34.45 -16.02 -1.23
C SER A 166 35.76 -15.35 -0.81
N GLY A 167 36.04 -15.32 0.49
CA GLY A 167 37.25 -14.74 1.08
C GLY A 167 38.29 -15.76 1.61
N CYS A 168 38.31 -16.99 1.04
CA CYS A 168 39.36 -17.97 1.25
C CYS A 168 39.94 -18.44 -0.09
N LEU A 169 40.89 -17.67 -0.61
CA LEU A 169 42.01 -18.10 -1.45
C LEU A 169 43.07 -17.01 -1.46
#